data_c310469dbe69959fd000d508726fa7fa
#
_entry.id   c310469dbe69959fd000d508726fa7fa
#
_cell.length_a   1.000
_cell.length_b   1.000
_cell.length_c   1.000
_cell.angle_alpha   90.00
_cell.angle_beta   90.00
_cell.angle_gamma   90.00
#
_symmetry.space_group_name_H-M   'P 1'
#
loop_
_entity.id
_entity.type
_entity.pdbx_description
1 polymer ?
#
loop_
_entity_poly.entity_id
_entity_poly.type
_entity_poly.pdbx_seq_one_letter_code
_entity_poly.pdbx_strand_id
1 'polypeptide(L)'
;MIGLLLIVAVIVWAMLYHPSISETRDLPLKVSEKLDQLWSIAQDSIRENKYLRAEKALLTILRVDEKNATAYNRLGILYAKQRAYKDAIECFEIAQSL
;
A
#
# COMPACT_ATOMS: atom_id res chain seq x y z
N MET A 1 27.76 39.61 -3.69
CA MET A 1 26.87 39.61 -2.52
C MET A 1 25.45 39.12 -2.86
N ILE A 2 24.90 39.50 -3.96
CA ILE A 2 23.55 39.08 -4.38
C ILE A 2 23.51 37.54 -4.62
N GLY A 3 24.57 36.97 -5.19
CA GLY A 3 24.64 35.53 -5.42
C GLY A 3 24.67 34.68 -4.16
N LEU A 4 25.29 35.20 -3.09
CA LEU A 4 25.36 34.53 -1.81
C LEU A 4 24.01 34.49 -1.11
N LEU A 5 23.26 35.60 -1.19
CA LEU A 5 21.90 35.67 -0.65
C LEU A 5 20.93 34.74 -1.39
N LEU A 6 21.08 34.59 -2.72
CA LEU A 6 20.28 33.65 -3.52
C LEU A 6 20.58 32.21 -3.15
N ILE A 7 21.85 31.87 -2.94
CA ILE A 7 22.25 30.51 -2.51
C ILE A 7 21.69 30.19 -1.14
N VAL A 8 21.78 31.13 -0.20
CA VAL A 8 21.22 30.95 1.16
C VAL A 8 19.70 30.80 1.11
N ALA A 9 19.03 31.62 0.28
CA ALA A 9 17.58 31.53 0.11
C ALA A 9 17.16 30.19 -0.47
N VAL A 10 17.90 29.65 -1.46
CA VAL A 10 17.63 28.34 -2.03
C VAL A 10 17.84 27.21 -1.02
N ILE A 11 18.90 27.29 -0.23
CA ILE A 11 19.19 26.31 0.83
C ILE A 11 18.09 26.35 1.90
N VAL A 12 17.69 27.53 2.34
CA VAL A 12 16.60 27.67 3.34
C VAL A 12 15.29 27.17 2.77
N TRP A 13 15.00 27.50 1.52
CA TRP A 13 13.81 27.01 0.83
C TRP A 13 13.82 25.49 0.72
N ALA A 14 14.94 24.89 0.32
CA ALA A 14 15.09 23.44 0.24
C ALA A 14 14.94 22.78 1.62
N MET A 15 15.44 23.39 2.69
CA MET A 15 15.27 22.88 4.05
C MET A 15 13.82 22.95 4.53
N LEU A 16 13.10 24.01 4.17
CA LEU A 16 11.70 24.19 4.58
C LEU A 16 10.73 23.34 3.78
N TYR A 17 11.02 23.15 2.49
CA TYR A 17 10.12 22.42 1.58
C TYR A 17 10.59 21.02 1.22
N HIS A 18 11.73 20.60 1.72
CA HIS A 18 12.19 19.24 1.52
C HIS A 18 11.33 18.32 2.38
N PRO A 19 10.65 17.32 1.79
CA PRO A 19 9.95 16.34 2.60
C PRO A 19 11.00 15.68 3.48
N SER A 20 10.82 15.79 4.78
CA SER A 20 11.79 15.21 5.71
C SER A 20 11.78 13.69 5.54
N ILE A 21 12.96 13.09 5.57
CA ILE A 21 13.12 11.64 5.46
C ILE A 21 12.35 10.91 6.55
N SER A 22 12.07 11.58 7.66
CA SER A 22 11.25 11.04 8.74
C SER A 22 9.80 10.75 8.33
N GLU A 23 9.27 11.45 7.31
CA GLU A 23 7.92 11.21 6.81
C GLU A 23 7.81 9.90 6.03
N THR A 24 8.93 9.36 5.54
CA THR A 24 8.94 8.07 4.87
C THR A 24 8.94 6.88 5.82
N ARG A 25 9.27 7.09 7.09
CA ARG A 25 9.28 6.04 8.13
C ARG A 25 7.93 5.91 8.83
N ASP A 26 7.27 7.05 9.06
CA ASP A 26 5.93 7.09 9.60
C ASP A 26 4.99 7.33 8.44
N LEU A 27 4.19 6.34 8.09
CA LEU A 27 3.15 6.52 7.09
C LEU A 27 2.32 7.73 7.48
N PRO A 28 2.13 8.71 6.58
CA PRO A 28 1.26 9.83 6.88
C PRO A 28 -0.09 9.31 7.39
N LEU A 29 -0.67 10.00 8.35
CA LEU A 29 -1.95 9.61 8.95
C LEU A 29 -3.00 9.33 7.88
N LYS A 30 -3.02 10.13 6.80
CA LYS A 30 -3.92 9.94 5.67
C LYS A 30 -3.71 8.61 4.95
N VAL A 31 -2.46 8.15 4.81
CA VAL A 31 -2.16 6.87 4.17
C VAL A 31 -2.60 5.72 5.08
N SER A 32 -2.34 5.85 6.38
CA SER A 32 -2.78 4.86 7.37
C SER A 32 -4.29 4.72 7.39
N GLU A 33 -5.02 5.84 7.42
CA GLU A 33 -6.49 5.83 7.37
C GLU A 33 -6.99 5.20 6.08
N LYS A 34 -6.36 5.52 4.96
CA LYS A 34 -6.74 4.98 3.67
C LYS A 34 -6.48 3.47 3.58
N LEU A 35 -5.39 2.99 4.17
CA LEU A 35 -5.12 1.56 4.28
C LEU A 35 -6.18 0.86 5.11
N ASP A 36 -6.58 1.43 6.24
CA ASP A 36 -7.64 0.88 7.07
C ASP A 36 -8.97 0.79 6.31
N GLN A 37 -9.31 1.81 5.53
CA GLN A 37 -10.47 1.80 4.66
C GLN A 37 -10.39 0.71 3.60
N LEU A 38 -9.23 0.54 2.99
CA LEU A 38 -9.01 -0.50 1.97
C LEU A 38 -9.13 -1.90 2.56
N TRP A 39 -8.61 -2.13 3.76
CA TRP A 39 -8.78 -3.40 4.47
C TRP A 39 -10.26 -3.68 4.77
N SER A 40 -11.00 -2.67 5.20
CA SER A 40 -12.43 -2.78 5.45
C SER A 40 -13.19 -3.12 4.17
N ILE A 41 -12.88 -2.42 3.07
CA ILE A 41 -13.49 -2.68 1.76
C ILE A 41 -13.19 -4.10 1.29
N ALA A 42 -11.92 -4.54 1.41
CA ALA A 42 -11.51 -5.88 1.01
C ALA A 42 -12.28 -6.95 1.79
N GLN A 43 -12.35 -6.80 3.10
CA GLN A 43 -13.00 -7.75 3.98
C GLN A 43 -14.51 -7.82 3.73
N ASP A 44 -15.18 -6.69 3.61
CA ASP A 44 -16.60 -6.63 3.32
C ASP A 44 -16.91 -7.20 1.93
N SER A 45 -16.07 -6.89 0.95
CA SER A 45 -16.24 -7.36 -0.41
C SER A 45 -16.07 -8.88 -0.53
N ILE A 46 -15.12 -9.46 0.20
CA ILE A 46 -14.96 -10.91 0.26
C ILE A 46 -16.20 -11.55 0.89
N ARG A 47 -16.71 -10.98 1.97
CA ARG A 47 -17.90 -11.47 2.65
C ARG A 47 -19.14 -11.42 1.75
N GLU A 48 -19.26 -10.37 0.97
CA GLU A 48 -20.39 -10.15 0.07
C GLU A 48 -20.22 -10.80 -1.31
N ASN A 49 -19.10 -11.51 -1.52
CA ASN A 49 -18.76 -12.16 -2.79
C ASN A 49 -18.58 -11.18 -3.95
N LYS A 50 -18.16 -9.96 -3.66
CA LYS A 50 -17.82 -8.95 -4.65
C LYS A 50 -16.34 -9.07 -4.99
N TYR A 51 -16.00 -10.07 -5.79
CA TYR A 51 -14.62 -10.50 -6.02
C TYR A 51 -13.75 -9.44 -6.67
N LEU A 52 -14.25 -8.76 -7.68
CA LEU A 52 -13.47 -7.73 -8.38
C LEU A 52 -13.14 -6.55 -7.47
N ARG A 53 -14.09 -6.14 -6.65
CA ARG A 53 -13.90 -5.05 -5.70
C ARG A 53 -12.89 -5.42 -4.62
N ALA A 54 -12.96 -6.65 -4.12
CA ALA A 54 -12.00 -7.18 -3.15
C ALA A 54 -10.60 -7.23 -3.73
N GLU A 55 -10.45 -7.73 -4.95
CA GLU A 55 -9.17 -7.80 -5.65
C GLU A 55 -8.54 -6.43 -5.82
N LYS A 56 -9.30 -5.44 -6.27
CA LYS A 56 -8.81 -4.07 -6.42
C LYS A 56 -8.32 -3.48 -5.10
N ALA A 57 -9.05 -3.70 -4.02
CA ALA A 57 -8.66 -3.21 -2.71
C ALA A 57 -7.36 -3.87 -2.24
N LEU A 58 -7.23 -5.18 -2.37
CA LEU A 58 -6.04 -5.92 -1.97
C LEU A 58 -4.82 -5.55 -2.81
N LEU A 59 -4.99 -5.40 -4.13
CA LEU A 59 -3.90 -4.98 -5.00
C LEU A 59 -3.45 -3.55 -4.69
N THR A 60 -4.36 -2.68 -4.30
CA THR A 60 -4.02 -1.32 -3.89
C THR A 60 -3.22 -1.32 -2.58
N ILE A 61 -3.60 -2.18 -1.63
CA ILE A 61 -2.83 -2.37 -0.40
C ILE A 61 -1.40 -2.83 -0.72
N LEU A 62 -1.25 -3.76 -1.66
CA LEU A 62 0.07 -4.27 -2.07
C LEU A 62 0.93 -3.24 -2.79
N ARG A 63 0.34 -2.23 -3.41
CA ARG A 63 1.10 -1.11 -3.97
C ARG A 63 1.79 -0.28 -2.90
N VAL A 64 1.18 -0.18 -1.73
CA VAL A 64 1.73 0.58 -0.60
C VAL A 64 2.67 -0.30 0.22
N ASP A 65 2.32 -1.55 0.41
CA ASP A 65 3.09 -2.53 1.18
C ASP A 65 3.26 -3.81 0.36
N GLU A 66 4.30 -3.87 -0.44
CA GLU A 66 4.58 -4.96 -1.37
C GLU A 66 4.82 -6.31 -0.69
N LYS A 67 5.25 -6.28 0.58
CA LYS A 67 5.57 -7.49 1.34
C LYS A 67 4.49 -7.85 2.34
N ASN A 68 3.26 -7.44 2.08
CA ASN A 68 2.16 -7.73 2.97
C ASN A 68 1.66 -9.17 2.77
N ALA A 69 2.13 -10.07 3.61
CA ALA A 69 1.75 -11.49 3.54
C ALA A 69 0.25 -11.69 3.73
N THR A 70 -0.39 -10.90 4.59
CA THR A 70 -1.84 -10.98 4.82
C THR A 70 -2.62 -10.67 3.56
N ALA A 71 -2.19 -9.65 2.79
CA ALA A 71 -2.85 -9.28 1.53
C ALA A 71 -2.75 -10.41 0.50
N TYR A 72 -1.56 -11.02 0.35
CA TYR A 72 -1.39 -12.18 -0.54
C TYR A 72 -2.23 -13.37 -0.09
N ASN A 73 -2.29 -13.63 1.20
CA ASN A 73 -3.11 -14.72 1.73
C ASN A 73 -4.60 -14.50 1.41
N ARG A 74 -5.09 -13.30 1.58
CA ARG A 74 -6.48 -12.96 1.26
C ARG A 74 -6.77 -13.01 -0.23
N LEU A 75 -5.82 -12.61 -1.07
CA LEU A 75 -5.92 -12.80 -2.52
C LEU A 75 -6.01 -14.28 -2.87
N GLY A 76 -5.21 -15.11 -2.23
CA GLY A 76 -5.28 -16.56 -2.41
C GLY A 76 -6.66 -17.11 -2.08
N ILE A 77 -7.24 -16.69 -0.96
CA ILE A 77 -8.60 -17.08 -0.56
C ILE A 77 -9.62 -16.61 -1.60
N LEU A 78 -9.46 -15.38 -2.07
CA LEU A 78 -10.35 -14.80 -3.09
C LEU A 78 -10.32 -15.59 -4.39
N TYR A 79 -9.13 -15.93 -4.87
CA TYR A 79 -8.97 -16.73 -6.09
C TYR A 79 -9.49 -18.15 -5.91
N ALA A 80 -9.28 -18.75 -4.73
CA ALA A 80 -9.83 -20.07 -4.42
C ALA A 80 -11.36 -20.08 -4.47
N LYS A 81 -12.00 -19.03 -3.97
CA LYS A 81 -13.46 -18.88 -4.05
C LYS A 81 -13.96 -18.81 -5.49
N GLN A 82 -13.16 -18.27 -6.39
CA GLN A 82 -13.45 -18.17 -7.81
C GLN A 82 -13.02 -19.41 -8.59
N ARG A 83 -12.51 -20.43 -7.91
CA ARG A 83 -11.96 -21.66 -8.50
C ARG A 83 -10.72 -21.41 -9.37
N ALA A 84 -10.06 -20.27 -9.20
CA ALA A 84 -8.79 -19.97 -9.84
C ALA A 84 -7.66 -20.53 -8.97
N TYR A 85 -7.58 -21.85 -8.89
CA TYR A 85 -6.71 -22.54 -7.92
C TYR A 85 -5.23 -22.32 -8.19
N LYS A 86 -4.83 -22.22 -9.45
CA LYS A 86 -3.43 -21.95 -9.80
C LYS A 86 -2.99 -20.60 -9.24
N ASP A 87 -3.79 -19.58 -9.44
CA ASP A 87 -3.53 -18.23 -8.93
C ASP A 87 -3.58 -18.21 -7.41
N ALA A 88 -4.50 -18.95 -6.80
CA ALA A 88 -4.61 -19.07 -5.36
C ALA A 88 -3.34 -19.68 -4.75
N ILE A 89 -2.84 -20.78 -5.30
CA ILE A 89 -1.63 -21.44 -4.84
C ILE A 89 -0.44 -20.49 -4.94
N GLU A 90 -0.30 -19.79 -6.05
CA GLU A 90 0.77 -18.82 -6.25
C GLU A 90 0.75 -17.73 -5.18
N CYS A 91 -0.42 -17.19 -4.86
CA CYS A 91 -0.58 -16.19 -3.80
C CYS A 91 -0.21 -16.75 -2.43
N PHE A 92 -0.62 -17.98 -2.12
CA PHE A 92 -0.28 -18.62 -0.84
C PHE A 92 1.23 -18.89 -0.73
N GLU A 93 1.86 -19.29 -1.82
CA GLU A 93 3.31 -19.50 -1.85
C GLU A 93 4.07 -18.19 -1.61
N ILE A 94 3.63 -17.11 -2.23
CA ILE A 94 4.21 -15.78 -2.02
C ILE A 94 4.02 -15.38 -0.55
N ALA A 95 2.83 -15.54 0.00
CA ALA A 95 2.54 -15.20 1.39
C ALA A 95 3.46 -15.94 2.37
N GLN A 96 3.73 -17.21 2.11
CA GLN A 96 4.61 -18.03 2.94
C GLN A 96 6.08 -17.62 2.82
N SER A 97 6.49 -17.08 1.68
CA SER A 97 7.87 -16.67 1.43
C SER A 97 8.23 -15.31 2.03
N LEU A 98 7.24 -14.55 2.45
CA LEU A 98 7.42 -13.23 3.07
C LEU A 98 7.55 -13.33 4.61
#